data_91e6217d289d374e7508f4a510684765
#
_entry.id   91e6217d289d374e7508f4a510684765
#
_cell.length_a   1.000
_cell.length_b   1.000
_cell.length_c   1.000
_cell.angle_alpha   90.00
_cell.angle_beta   90.00
_cell.angle_gamma   90.00
#
_symmetry.space_group_name_H-M   'P 1'
#
loop_
_entity.id
_entity.type
_entity.pdbx_description
1 polymer ?
#
loop_
_entity_poly.entity_id
_entity_poly.type
_entity_poly.pdbx_seq_one_letter_code
_entity_poly.pdbx_strand_id
1 'polypeptide(L)'
;MACRGVIRRPPPARCNLPFIQPSTVDLFRSNARIEPAALHLRCAFHPRKGTVLSKTKPKSAAKRPQASIGIIGGSGLYTMKGLFESKEVRIKTPFGDPSEAIVTGVVEGKRVAFLARHGRGHRILPTEINYRANIYALKLLGCDRIVSVSAVGSLREELAPGEFLVADQFVDRTKHRVSTFFGGGLVAHVTFDKPTCPQLSSVLADSCVHCGVKVHRKGTYICMEGPQFSTLAEAHMHRFLGFDVIGMTNVTEAKLAREAELCYSSIAMITDYDCWHPGHESVTGAQIVATLNQNAENAQHVLREAVKAMPDEHHCKCAGALAHALITDPKLVPAATKKRLAPIIGKYMP
;
A
#
# COMPACT_ATOMS: atom_id res chain seq x y z
N MET A 1 -22.27 -53.70 39.73
CA MET A 1 -23.09 -53.79 38.53
C MET A 1 -23.18 -52.35 37.95
N ALA A 2 -22.45 -52.08 36.93
CA ALA A 2 -22.36 -50.76 36.31
C ALA A 2 -22.96 -50.82 34.87
N CYS A 3 -24.07 -50.13 34.65
CA CYS A 3 -24.63 -49.93 33.29
C CYS A 3 -23.98 -48.76 32.62
N ARG A 4 -23.20 -49.00 31.58
CA ARG A 4 -22.70 -47.96 30.65
C ARG A 4 -23.75 -47.75 29.56
N GLY A 5 -24.41 -46.58 29.55
CA GLY A 5 -25.27 -46.15 28.48
C GLY A 5 -24.46 -45.46 27.35
N VAL A 6 -24.45 -46.05 26.17
CA VAL A 6 -23.84 -45.48 24.96
C VAL A 6 -24.90 -44.61 24.27
N ILE A 7 -24.68 -43.30 24.30
CA ILE A 7 -25.52 -42.34 23.56
C ILE A 7 -25.00 -42.27 22.11
N ARG A 8 -25.73 -42.86 21.18
CA ARG A 8 -25.49 -42.70 19.72
C ARG A 8 -26.08 -41.39 19.25
N ARG A 9 -25.24 -40.55 18.61
CA ARG A 9 -25.70 -39.34 17.91
C ARG A 9 -26.31 -39.73 16.56
N PRO A 10 -27.43 -39.08 16.13
CA PRO A 10 -27.99 -39.29 14.80
C PRO A 10 -27.12 -38.64 13.72
N PRO A 11 -27.16 -39.15 12.47
CA PRO A 11 -26.41 -38.59 11.36
C PRO A 11 -27.00 -37.23 10.91
N PRO A 12 -26.21 -36.34 10.29
CA PRO A 12 -26.69 -35.04 9.84
C PRO A 12 -27.65 -35.17 8.65
N ALA A 13 -28.74 -34.42 8.70
CA ALA A 13 -29.72 -34.34 7.62
C ALA A 13 -29.11 -33.71 6.36
N ARG A 14 -29.28 -34.39 5.21
CA ARG A 14 -28.90 -33.87 3.89
C ARG A 14 -29.95 -32.83 3.47
N CYS A 15 -29.51 -31.59 3.28
CA CYS A 15 -30.31 -30.52 2.69
C CYS A 15 -30.25 -30.66 1.17
N ASN A 16 -31.34 -31.11 0.53
CA ASN A 16 -31.52 -31.11 -0.93
C ASN A 16 -32.01 -29.73 -1.35
N LEU A 17 -31.15 -28.90 -1.91
CA LEU A 17 -31.56 -27.71 -2.66
C LEU A 17 -31.60 -28.03 -4.14
N PRO A 18 -32.61 -27.61 -4.90
CA PRO A 18 -32.68 -27.87 -6.33
C PRO A 18 -31.68 -27.00 -7.10
N PHE A 19 -30.98 -27.66 -8.03
CA PHE A 19 -30.08 -27.04 -8.98
C PHE A 19 -30.87 -26.23 -10.01
N ILE A 20 -30.71 -24.90 -10.03
CA ILE A 20 -31.26 -24.04 -11.09
C ILE A 20 -30.21 -23.93 -12.20
N GLN A 21 -30.52 -24.46 -13.37
CA GLN A 21 -29.71 -24.29 -14.59
C GLN A 21 -29.91 -22.86 -15.14
N PRO A 22 -28.85 -22.20 -15.63
CA PRO A 22 -29.01 -20.93 -16.33
C PRO A 22 -29.50 -21.16 -17.76
N SER A 23 -30.59 -20.52 -18.14
CA SER A 23 -31.13 -20.44 -19.48
C SER A 23 -30.21 -19.64 -20.40
N THR A 24 -29.90 -20.23 -21.53
CA THR A 24 -29.22 -19.61 -22.68
C THR A 24 -30.01 -18.45 -23.24
N VAL A 25 -29.39 -17.26 -23.28
CA VAL A 25 -29.90 -16.11 -24.01
C VAL A 25 -29.17 -16.05 -25.36
N ASP A 26 -29.91 -16.38 -26.44
CA ASP A 26 -29.48 -16.18 -27.81
C ASP A 26 -29.38 -14.70 -28.14
N LEU A 27 -28.20 -14.23 -28.50
CA LEU A 27 -27.98 -12.87 -29.02
C LEU A 27 -27.77 -12.91 -30.53
N PHE A 28 -28.73 -12.30 -31.21
CA PHE A 28 -28.80 -12.03 -32.63
C PHE A 28 -27.48 -11.55 -33.25
N ARG A 29 -27.02 -12.29 -34.27
CA ARG A 29 -26.07 -11.81 -35.27
C ARG A 29 -26.82 -11.08 -36.37
N SER A 30 -26.57 -9.78 -36.51
CA SER A 30 -26.86 -9.05 -37.74
C SER A 30 -25.56 -8.66 -38.43
N ASN A 31 -25.31 -9.32 -39.57
CA ASN A 31 -24.27 -8.96 -40.52
C ASN A 31 -24.78 -7.79 -41.38
N ALA A 32 -24.16 -6.63 -41.24
CA ALA A 32 -24.26 -5.56 -42.23
C ALA A 32 -22.88 -5.33 -42.86
N ARG A 33 -22.75 -5.71 -44.12
CA ARG A 33 -21.59 -5.34 -44.96
C ARG A 33 -21.73 -3.85 -45.34
N ILE A 34 -20.71 -3.05 -45.11
CA ILE A 34 -20.61 -1.69 -45.65
C ILE A 34 -19.49 -1.70 -46.71
N GLU A 35 -19.85 -1.44 -47.94
CA GLU A 35 -18.91 -1.25 -49.06
C GLU A 35 -18.23 0.13 -48.96
N PRO A 36 -16.97 0.29 -49.36
CA PRO A 36 -16.28 1.58 -49.35
C PRO A 36 -16.58 2.37 -50.65
N ALA A 37 -17.24 3.50 -50.50
CA ALA A 37 -17.38 4.47 -51.60
C ALA A 37 -16.07 5.29 -51.71
N ALA A 38 -15.45 5.20 -52.86
CA ALA A 38 -14.28 5.99 -53.23
C ALA A 38 -14.70 7.43 -53.56
N LEU A 39 -14.26 8.40 -52.77
CA LEU A 39 -14.47 9.84 -53.04
C LEU A 39 -13.13 10.46 -53.54
N HIS A 40 -13.07 10.77 -54.83
CA HIS A 40 -11.99 11.55 -55.42
C HIS A 40 -12.14 13.04 -55.06
N LEU A 41 -11.26 13.56 -54.23
CA LEU A 41 -11.13 14.99 -53.96
C LEU A 41 -9.88 15.53 -54.67
N ARG A 42 -10.12 16.43 -55.66
CA ARG A 42 -9.09 17.19 -56.34
C ARG A 42 -8.51 18.26 -55.39
N CYS A 43 -7.21 18.23 -55.14
CA CYS A 43 -6.49 19.29 -54.43
C CYS A 43 -6.36 20.54 -55.30
N ALA A 44 -7.00 21.64 -54.88
CA ALA A 44 -6.70 22.98 -55.37
C ALA A 44 -5.64 23.62 -54.46
N PHE A 45 -4.48 23.94 -55.04
CA PHE A 45 -3.38 24.60 -54.35
C PHE A 45 -3.68 26.10 -54.25
N HIS A 46 -3.81 26.66 -53.03
CA HIS A 46 -3.78 28.10 -52.78
C HIS A 46 -2.56 28.44 -51.92
N PRO A 47 -1.73 29.43 -52.28
CA PRO A 47 -0.59 29.81 -51.43
C PRO A 47 -1.08 30.62 -50.23
N ARG A 48 -0.87 30.10 -49.02
CA ARG A 48 -1.15 30.82 -47.78
C ARG A 48 0.02 31.71 -47.38
N LYS A 49 -0.29 32.98 -47.14
CA LYS A 49 0.56 34.04 -46.59
C LYS A 49 1.13 33.59 -45.23
N GLY A 50 2.37 34.02 -44.96
CA GLY A 50 3.20 33.65 -43.83
C GLY A 50 2.49 33.75 -42.47
N THR A 51 2.54 32.68 -41.74
CA THR A 51 2.10 32.60 -40.34
C THR A 51 3.25 33.04 -39.46
N VAL A 52 3.04 34.12 -38.72
CA VAL A 52 3.93 34.58 -37.65
C VAL A 52 4.05 33.46 -36.59
N LEU A 53 5.24 32.90 -36.43
CA LEU A 53 5.55 31.94 -35.37
C LEU A 53 5.38 32.61 -34.00
N SER A 54 4.28 32.31 -33.33
CA SER A 54 4.08 32.63 -31.94
C SER A 54 5.18 31.90 -31.11
N LYS A 55 6.04 32.70 -30.46
CA LYS A 55 7.02 32.19 -29.49
C LYS A 55 6.25 31.60 -28.31
N THR A 56 5.96 30.30 -28.34
CA THR A 56 5.49 29.56 -27.15
C THR A 56 6.59 29.63 -26.11
N LYS A 57 6.28 30.24 -24.96
CA LYS A 57 7.16 30.23 -23.79
C LYS A 57 7.48 28.75 -23.46
N PRO A 58 8.75 28.40 -23.18
CA PRO A 58 9.10 27.04 -22.82
C PRO A 58 8.30 26.67 -21.60
N LYS A 59 7.59 25.50 -21.64
CA LYS A 59 6.97 24.87 -20.46
C LYS A 59 8.05 24.78 -19.39
N SER A 60 7.80 25.32 -18.21
CA SER A 60 8.74 25.28 -17.10
C SER A 60 9.24 23.84 -16.96
N ALA A 61 10.56 23.67 -16.99
CA ALA A 61 11.17 22.36 -16.78
C ALA A 61 10.62 21.79 -15.48
N ALA A 62 9.97 20.63 -15.54
CA ALA A 62 9.44 19.97 -14.36
C ALA A 62 10.61 19.81 -13.36
N LYS A 63 10.47 20.37 -12.16
CA LYS A 63 11.50 20.22 -11.12
C LYS A 63 11.76 18.73 -10.96
N ARG A 64 13.03 18.32 -11.04
CA ARG A 64 13.43 16.93 -10.78
C ARG A 64 12.87 16.50 -9.42
N PRO A 65 12.28 15.29 -9.30
CA PRO A 65 11.76 14.80 -8.04
C PRO A 65 12.87 14.84 -6.97
N GLN A 66 12.54 15.24 -5.75
CA GLN A 66 13.49 15.27 -4.64
C GLN A 66 13.81 13.85 -4.17
N ALA A 67 12.87 12.92 -4.33
CA ALA A 67 13.04 11.50 -4.08
C ALA A 67 12.10 10.71 -5.01
N SER A 68 12.51 9.51 -5.43
CA SER A 68 11.66 8.57 -6.18
C SER A 68 11.10 7.46 -5.29
N ILE A 69 11.78 7.12 -4.22
CA ILE A 69 11.42 6.03 -3.30
C ILE A 69 11.12 6.62 -1.92
N GLY A 70 9.89 6.40 -1.43
CA GLY A 70 9.52 6.66 -0.05
C GLY A 70 9.78 5.42 0.80
N ILE A 71 10.36 5.60 1.98
CA ILE A 71 10.54 4.54 2.98
C ILE A 71 9.85 5.00 4.25
N ILE A 72 8.88 4.23 4.74
CA ILE A 72 8.20 4.48 6.01
C ILE A 72 8.72 3.49 7.03
N GLY A 73 9.52 3.98 7.98
CA GLY A 73 10.05 3.19 9.08
C GLY A 73 9.05 3.09 10.24
N GLY A 74 8.83 1.85 10.71
CA GLY A 74 8.06 1.53 11.91
C GLY A 74 8.91 1.47 13.16
N SER A 75 8.43 0.71 14.17
CA SER A 75 9.14 0.47 15.43
C SER A 75 10.54 -0.10 15.16
N GLY A 76 11.54 0.41 15.84
CA GLY A 76 12.95 0.02 15.67
C GLY A 76 13.67 0.65 14.47
N LEU A 77 12.95 1.23 13.51
CA LEU A 77 13.52 1.81 12.29
C LEU A 77 13.25 3.32 12.23
N TYR A 78 14.02 4.10 12.98
CA TYR A 78 13.85 5.58 13.08
C TYR A 78 14.83 6.37 12.22
N THR A 79 15.85 5.72 11.70
CA THR A 79 16.88 6.28 10.81
C THR A 79 17.21 5.29 9.72
N MET A 80 17.72 5.78 8.60
CA MET A 80 18.24 4.94 7.52
C MET A 80 19.76 5.02 7.50
N LYS A 81 20.45 3.92 7.81
CA LYS A 81 21.92 3.81 7.70
C LYS A 81 22.33 3.88 6.22
N GLY A 82 23.48 4.50 5.94
CA GLY A 82 23.99 4.60 4.56
C GLY A 82 23.26 5.63 3.68
N LEU A 83 22.51 6.55 4.28
CA LEU A 83 21.91 7.67 3.60
C LEU A 83 22.95 8.79 3.43
N PHE A 84 23.40 9.00 2.20
CA PHE A 84 24.34 10.07 1.84
C PHE A 84 23.59 11.36 1.47
N GLU A 85 24.24 12.50 1.57
CA GLU A 85 23.66 13.83 1.26
C GLU A 85 22.32 14.07 1.96
N SER A 86 22.20 13.61 3.20
CA SER A 86 20.94 13.64 3.92
C SER A 86 20.52 15.06 4.28
N LYS A 87 19.22 15.36 4.07
CA LYS A 87 18.61 16.65 4.42
C LYS A 87 17.25 16.42 5.04
N GLU A 88 16.98 17.07 6.15
CA GLU A 88 15.63 17.14 6.72
C GLU A 88 14.77 18.15 5.96
N VAL A 89 13.57 17.70 5.57
CA VAL A 89 12.59 18.49 4.85
C VAL A 89 11.28 18.50 5.61
N ARG A 90 10.81 19.68 6.02
CA ARG A 90 9.50 19.85 6.63
C ARG A 90 8.48 20.17 5.53
N ILE A 91 7.50 19.31 5.34
CA ILE A 91 6.45 19.43 4.33
C ILE A 91 5.15 19.80 5.03
N LYS A 92 4.56 20.93 4.64
CA LYS A 92 3.18 21.28 5.01
C LYS A 92 2.22 20.66 4.01
N THR A 93 1.16 20.02 4.49
CA THR A 93 0.13 19.43 3.65
C THR A 93 -1.25 19.99 3.96
N PRO A 94 -2.21 19.90 3.04
CA PRO A 94 -3.61 20.28 3.31
C PRO A 94 -4.29 19.40 4.37
N PHE A 95 -3.63 18.34 4.80
CA PHE A 95 -4.11 17.40 5.81
C PHE A 95 -3.41 17.57 7.17
N GLY A 96 -2.62 18.62 7.34
CA GLY A 96 -1.77 18.87 8.49
C GLY A 96 -0.33 18.42 8.25
N ASP A 97 0.42 18.31 9.34
CA ASP A 97 1.83 17.94 9.30
C ASP A 97 2.01 16.41 9.28
N PRO A 98 3.03 15.88 8.57
CA PRO A 98 3.48 14.50 8.71
C PRO A 98 3.95 14.19 10.14
N SER A 99 4.07 12.90 10.44
CA SER A 99 4.51 12.39 11.76
C SER A 99 5.86 12.96 12.20
N GLU A 100 6.75 13.26 11.25
CA GLU A 100 8.07 13.84 11.51
C GLU A 100 8.58 14.55 10.25
N ALA A 101 9.66 15.34 10.38
CA ALA A 101 10.41 15.84 9.24
C ALA A 101 10.91 14.67 8.39
N ILE A 102 10.74 14.76 7.08
CA ILE A 102 11.16 13.71 6.15
C ILE A 102 12.65 13.91 5.86
N VAL A 103 13.43 12.84 6.00
CA VAL A 103 14.85 12.86 5.66
C VAL A 103 15.01 12.41 4.21
N THR A 104 15.44 13.31 3.33
CA THR A 104 15.77 12.97 1.93
C THR A 104 17.28 12.75 1.80
N GLY A 105 17.68 11.88 0.89
CA GLY A 105 19.11 11.60 0.62
C GLY A 105 19.28 10.62 -0.53
N VAL A 106 20.45 10.03 -0.63
CA VAL A 106 20.82 9.05 -1.65
C VAL A 106 21.23 7.75 -0.97
N VAL A 107 20.66 6.64 -1.44
CA VAL A 107 21.02 5.26 -1.06
C VAL A 107 21.25 4.49 -2.35
N GLU A 108 22.39 3.83 -2.46
CA GLU A 108 22.76 3.03 -3.64
C GLU A 108 22.51 3.80 -4.98
N GLY A 109 22.88 5.09 -5.01
CA GLY A 109 22.73 5.96 -6.17
C GLY A 109 21.31 6.47 -6.44
N LYS A 110 20.30 6.05 -5.67
CA LYS A 110 18.91 6.46 -5.85
C LYS A 110 18.45 7.43 -4.76
N ARG A 111 17.62 8.41 -5.16
CA ARG A 111 17.07 9.39 -4.23
C ARG A 111 15.93 8.78 -3.43
N VAL A 112 16.04 8.82 -2.11
CA VAL A 112 15.05 8.29 -1.18
C VAL A 112 14.52 9.36 -0.23
N ALA A 113 13.31 9.17 0.27
CA ALA A 113 12.69 9.95 1.33
C ALA A 113 12.31 9.00 2.47
N PHE A 114 12.91 9.20 3.62
CA PHE A 114 12.67 8.39 4.82
C PHE A 114 11.77 9.14 5.81
N LEU A 115 10.72 8.46 6.30
CA LEU A 115 9.78 8.98 7.29
C LEU A 115 9.64 8.01 8.46
N ALA A 116 9.89 8.49 9.69
CA ALA A 116 9.59 7.76 10.92
C ALA A 116 8.09 7.84 11.22
N ARG A 117 7.35 6.73 11.04
CA ARG A 117 5.87 6.67 11.17
C ARG A 117 5.36 7.17 12.50
N HIS A 118 5.98 6.79 13.60
CA HIS A 118 5.59 7.15 14.95
C HIS A 118 6.33 8.39 15.50
N GLY A 119 7.04 9.12 14.62
CA GLY A 119 7.95 10.18 15.02
C GLY A 119 9.19 9.66 15.75
N ARG A 120 10.20 10.50 15.92
CA ARG A 120 11.40 10.16 16.70
C ARG A 120 11.01 9.92 18.15
N GLY A 121 11.52 8.84 18.73
CA GLY A 121 11.21 8.43 20.10
C GLY A 121 9.85 7.76 20.25
N HIS A 122 9.20 7.33 19.17
CA HIS A 122 7.92 6.57 19.19
C HIS A 122 6.82 7.28 19.98
N ARG A 123 6.58 8.56 19.66
CA ARG A 123 5.69 9.47 20.42
C ARG A 123 4.23 9.45 19.97
N ILE A 124 3.95 8.89 18.80
CA ILE A 124 2.65 8.97 18.14
C ILE A 124 2.03 7.57 18.14
N LEU A 125 0.85 7.45 18.75
CA LEU A 125 0.08 6.22 18.73
C LEU A 125 -0.34 5.85 17.30
N PRO A 126 -0.60 4.55 17.00
CA PRO A 126 -1.06 4.13 15.68
C PRO A 126 -2.30 4.90 15.18
N THR A 127 -3.23 5.23 16.06
CA THR A 127 -4.46 5.99 15.73
C THR A 127 -4.21 7.48 15.54
N GLU A 128 -3.19 8.04 16.19
CA GLU A 128 -2.83 9.47 16.09
C GLU A 128 -1.99 9.80 14.85
N ILE A 129 -1.45 8.79 14.16
CA ILE A 129 -0.65 8.99 12.95
C ILE A 129 -1.47 9.72 11.89
N ASN A 130 -0.95 10.84 11.40
CA ASN A 130 -1.54 11.54 10.26
C ASN A 130 -1.14 10.85 8.94
N TYR A 131 -1.74 9.68 8.67
CA TYR A 131 -1.46 8.88 7.48
C TYR A 131 -1.64 9.67 6.18
N ARG A 132 -2.68 10.53 6.10
CA ARG A 132 -2.88 11.36 4.91
C ARG A 132 -1.72 12.33 4.69
N ALA A 133 -1.27 13.02 5.73
CA ALA A 133 -0.14 13.92 5.60
C ALA A 133 1.14 13.17 5.22
N ASN A 134 1.38 11.99 5.80
CA ASN A 134 2.55 11.16 5.50
C ASN A 134 2.61 10.77 4.02
N ILE A 135 1.55 10.16 3.49
CA ILE A 135 1.51 9.69 2.09
C ILE A 135 1.51 10.87 1.12
N TYR A 136 0.76 11.93 1.43
CA TYR A 136 0.71 13.12 0.59
C TYR A 136 2.06 13.84 0.51
N ALA A 137 2.79 13.93 1.61
CA ALA A 137 4.12 14.54 1.63
C ALA A 137 5.13 13.77 0.79
N LEU A 138 5.11 12.42 0.84
CA LEU A 138 5.93 11.59 -0.02
C LEU A 138 5.57 11.80 -1.51
N LYS A 139 4.28 11.93 -1.84
CA LYS A 139 3.83 12.29 -3.19
C LYS A 139 4.36 13.65 -3.64
N LEU A 140 4.33 14.66 -2.77
CA LEU A 140 4.86 16.01 -3.06
C LEU A 140 6.37 16.01 -3.31
N LEU A 141 7.14 15.13 -2.65
CA LEU A 141 8.57 14.96 -2.87
C LEU A 141 8.88 14.28 -4.22
N GLY A 142 7.86 13.74 -4.89
CA GLY A 142 7.98 13.07 -6.19
C GLY A 142 8.16 11.56 -6.08
N CYS A 143 7.95 10.96 -4.90
CA CYS A 143 7.97 9.51 -4.77
C CYS A 143 6.89 8.88 -5.66
N ASP A 144 7.24 7.79 -6.32
CA ASP A 144 6.35 6.97 -7.13
C ASP A 144 6.10 5.59 -6.51
N ARG A 145 6.89 5.24 -5.50
CA ARG A 145 6.76 3.99 -4.73
C ARG A 145 7.07 4.19 -3.25
N ILE A 146 6.42 3.39 -2.41
CA ILE A 146 6.59 3.40 -0.96
C ILE A 146 6.88 1.98 -0.48
N VAL A 147 8.00 1.84 0.22
CA VAL A 147 8.34 0.66 1.01
C VAL A 147 8.01 0.97 2.47
N SER A 148 7.15 0.16 3.06
CA SER A 148 6.79 0.29 4.47
C SER A 148 7.38 -0.86 5.28
N VAL A 149 7.88 -0.58 6.47
CA VAL A 149 8.41 -1.59 7.39
C VAL A 149 7.65 -1.50 8.70
N SER A 150 7.19 -2.64 9.23
CA SER A 150 6.49 -2.70 10.50
C SER A 150 6.82 -3.96 11.28
N ALA A 151 6.88 -3.85 12.61
CA ALA A 151 6.87 -5.00 13.51
C ALA A 151 5.46 -5.59 13.58
N VAL A 152 5.37 -6.92 13.65
CA VAL A 152 4.10 -7.66 13.67
C VAL A 152 4.20 -8.88 14.57
N GLY A 153 3.06 -9.30 15.13
CA GLY A 153 2.89 -10.61 15.74
C GLY A 153 2.52 -11.66 14.68
N SER A 154 3.00 -12.88 14.85
CA SER A 154 2.63 -14.02 14.02
C SER A 154 1.36 -14.70 14.54
N LEU A 155 0.49 -15.11 13.62
CA LEU A 155 -0.70 -15.90 13.87
C LEU A 155 -0.55 -17.35 13.38
N ARG A 156 0.65 -17.73 12.92
CA ARG A 156 0.98 -19.03 12.34
C ARG A 156 2.22 -19.62 12.98
N GLU A 157 2.21 -20.93 13.18
CA GLU A 157 3.36 -21.68 13.72
C GLU A 157 4.59 -21.58 12.79
N GLU A 158 4.35 -21.64 11.47
CA GLU A 158 5.38 -21.63 10.44
C GLU A 158 6.02 -20.27 10.18
N LEU A 159 5.46 -19.20 10.75
CA LEU A 159 5.95 -17.82 10.63
C LEU A 159 6.68 -17.42 11.92
N ALA A 160 7.94 -17.79 12.03
CA ALA A 160 8.66 -17.64 13.29
C ALA A 160 9.18 -16.20 13.54
N PRO A 161 9.31 -15.78 14.81
CA PRO A 161 10.00 -14.55 15.17
C PRO A 161 11.41 -14.48 14.58
N GLY A 162 11.80 -13.31 14.05
CA GLY A 162 13.04 -13.12 13.31
C GLY A 162 12.90 -13.29 11.80
N GLU A 163 11.81 -13.87 11.32
CA GLU A 163 11.49 -13.99 9.90
C GLU A 163 10.70 -12.78 9.40
N PHE A 164 10.69 -12.58 8.07
CA PHE A 164 9.93 -11.50 7.45
C PHE A 164 8.78 -12.04 6.60
N LEU A 165 7.74 -11.23 6.46
CA LEU A 165 6.64 -11.51 5.54
C LEU A 165 6.42 -10.27 4.64
N VAL A 166 6.36 -10.48 3.34
CA VAL A 166 5.91 -9.47 2.38
C VAL A 166 4.41 -9.67 2.16
N ALA A 167 3.60 -8.87 2.87
CA ALA A 167 2.16 -9.00 2.82
C ALA A 167 1.60 -8.69 1.42
N ASP A 168 0.68 -9.52 0.92
CA ASP A 168 -0.04 -9.29 -0.33
C ASP A 168 -1.52 -9.02 -0.12
N GLN A 169 -2.04 -9.27 1.10
CA GLN A 169 -3.42 -8.99 1.48
C GLN A 169 -3.52 -8.29 2.84
N PHE A 170 -4.59 -7.50 3.00
CA PHE A 170 -4.90 -6.81 4.25
C PHE A 170 -6.35 -7.04 4.67
N VAL A 171 -6.55 -7.19 5.99
CA VAL A 171 -7.88 -7.10 6.62
C VAL A 171 -7.87 -5.91 7.57
N ASP A 172 -8.81 -5.00 7.40
CA ASP A 172 -8.91 -3.76 8.19
C ASP A 172 -9.88 -3.95 9.36
N ARG A 173 -9.36 -3.92 10.58
CA ARG A 173 -10.12 -3.91 11.83
C ARG A 173 -9.95 -2.58 12.58
N THR A 174 -9.41 -1.55 11.92
CA THR A 174 -9.31 -0.21 12.49
C THR A 174 -10.68 0.47 12.50
N LYS A 175 -10.90 1.39 13.45
CA LYS A 175 -12.23 1.99 13.70
C LYS A 175 -12.26 3.51 13.49
N HIS A 176 -11.18 4.20 13.86
CA HIS A 176 -11.17 5.65 13.98
C HIS A 176 -10.22 6.35 13.00
N ARG A 177 -9.79 5.69 11.94
CA ARG A 177 -8.81 6.23 11.01
C ARG A 177 -9.43 6.81 9.77
N VAL A 178 -8.98 7.99 9.38
CA VAL A 178 -9.32 8.57 8.08
C VAL A 178 -8.42 7.92 7.04
N SER A 179 -8.98 7.01 6.23
CA SER A 179 -8.27 6.17 5.27
C SER A 179 -8.53 6.55 3.80
N THR A 180 -8.95 7.80 3.53
CA THR A 180 -9.17 8.32 2.18
C THR A 180 -8.77 9.79 2.07
N PHE A 181 -8.29 10.20 0.90
CA PHE A 181 -8.07 11.60 0.52
C PHE A 181 -9.35 12.26 0.01
N PHE A 182 -10.29 11.46 -0.47
CA PHE A 182 -11.52 11.92 -1.10
C PHE A 182 -12.54 12.41 -0.08
N GLY A 183 -13.64 12.95 -0.57
CA GLY A 183 -14.62 13.68 0.21
C GLY A 183 -14.56 15.19 -0.08
N GLY A 184 -15.41 15.97 0.59
CA GLY A 184 -15.54 17.41 0.31
C GLY A 184 -16.00 17.69 -1.11
N GLY A 185 -16.98 16.93 -1.61
CA GLY A 185 -17.54 17.06 -2.94
C GLY A 185 -16.85 16.23 -4.04
N LEU A 186 -15.97 15.31 -3.70
CA LEU A 186 -15.34 14.38 -4.64
C LEU A 186 -15.45 12.95 -4.12
N VAL A 187 -16.02 12.06 -4.92
CA VAL A 187 -16.14 10.62 -4.65
C VAL A 187 -15.27 9.84 -5.63
N ALA A 188 -14.52 8.90 -5.10
CA ALA A 188 -13.76 7.94 -5.89
C ALA A 188 -13.84 6.55 -5.27
N HIS A 189 -13.89 5.50 -6.11
CA HIS A 189 -13.86 4.10 -5.70
C HIS A 189 -12.70 3.39 -6.38
N VAL A 190 -11.56 3.34 -5.69
CA VAL A 190 -10.36 2.66 -6.21
C VAL A 190 -10.49 1.15 -6.04
N THR A 191 -10.03 0.39 -7.03
CA THR A 191 -9.92 -1.06 -6.93
C THR A 191 -8.85 -1.44 -5.90
N PHE A 192 -9.18 -2.33 -4.96
CA PHE A 192 -8.31 -2.68 -3.84
C PHE A 192 -8.22 -4.20 -3.56
N ASP A 193 -8.59 -5.04 -4.53
CA ASP A 193 -8.46 -6.50 -4.48
C ASP A 193 -6.99 -6.96 -4.38
N LYS A 194 -6.06 -6.19 -4.93
CA LYS A 194 -4.61 -6.36 -4.83
C LYS A 194 -4.01 -5.11 -4.18
N PRO A 195 -4.00 -5.02 -2.85
CA PRO A 195 -3.63 -3.79 -2.13
C PRO A 195 -2.17 -3.41 -2.28
N THR A 196 -1.29 -4.37 -2.57
CA THR A 196 0.15 -4.14 -2.76
C THR A 196 0.56 -4.17 -4.23
N CYS A 197 1.69 -3.57 -4.56
CA CYS A 197 2.28 -3.62 -5.89
C CYS A 197 3.06 -4.92 -6.08
N PRO A 198 2.67 -5.82 -7.00
CA PRO A 198 3.33 -7.11 -7.15
C PRO A 198 4.81 -6.99 -7.57
N GLN A 199 5.16 -6.00 -8.41
CA GLN A 199 6.54 -5.74 -8.81
C GLN A 199 7.39 -5.33 -7.60
N LEU A 200 6.89 -4.40 -6.78
CA LEU A 200 7.60 -3.95 -5.58
C LEU A 200 7.71 -5.06 -4.54
N SER A 201 6.65 -5.86 -4.35
CA SER A 201 6.66 -7.01 -3.44
C SER A 201 7.69 -8.06 -3.85
N SER A 202 7.83 -8.34 -5.15
CA SER A 202 8.89 -9.26 -5.63
C SER A 202 10.29 -8.73 -5.31
N VAL A 203 10.56 -7.46 -5.60
CA VAL A 203 11.86 -6.83 -5.28
C VAL A 203 12.17 -6.95 -3.79
N LEU A 204 11.20 -6.68 -2.91
CA LEU A 204 11.41 -6.79 -1.45
C LEU A 204 11.72 -8.22 -1.02
N ALA A 205 10.94 -9.18 -1.51
CA ALA A 205 11.13 -10.59 -1.16
C ALA A 205 12.47 -11.13 -1.67
N ASP A 206 12.86 -10.78 -2.90
CA ASP A 206 14.14 -11.18 -3.48
C ASP A 206 15.32 -10.56 -2.72
N SER A 207 15.18 -9.30 -2.28
CA SER A 207 16.18 -8.62 -1.45
C SER A 207 16.33 -9.25 -0.07
N CYS A 208 15.24 -9.74 0.54
CA CYS A 208 15.32 -10.50 1.79
C CYS A 208 16.14 -11.78 1.59
N VAL A 209 15.85 -12.54 0.53
CA VAL A 209 16.59 -13.76 0.19
C VAL A 209 18.07 -13.45 -0.04
N HIS A 210 18.38 -12.40 -0.82
CA HIS A 210 19.75 -11.98 -1.09
C HIS A 210 20.53 -11.63 0.19
N CYS A 211 19.86 -11.02 1.17
CA CYS A 211 20.44 -10.68 2.47
C CYS A 211 20.46 -11.86 3.47
N GLY A 212 20.04 -13.07 3.09
CA GLY A 212 20.00 -14.23 3.96
C GLY A 212 18.89 -14.19 5.01
N VAL A 213 17.88 -13.31 4.83
CA VAL A 213 16.72 -13.21 5.72
C VAL A 213 15.64 -14.15 5.22
N LYS A 214 15.18 -15.07 6.09
CA LYS A 214 14.06 -15.94 5.76
C LYS A 214 12.79 -15.11 5.57
N VAL A 215 12.14 -15.25 4.41
CA VAL A 215 11.00 -14.43 4.00
C VAL A 215 9.86 -15.27 3.44
N HIS A 216 8.65 -14.94 3.87
CA HIS A 216 7.40 -15.43 3.31
C HIS A 216 6.88 -14.41 2.30
N ARG A 217 6.69 -14.86 1.05
CA ARG A 217 6.43 -13.97 -0.10
C ARG A 217 4.98 -13.49 -0.21
N LYS A 218 4.09 -14.07 0.59
CA LYS A 218 2.65 -13.78 0.61
C LYS A 218 2.12 -13.99 2.01
N GLY A 219 1.02 -13.32 2.31
CA GLY A 219 0.27 -13.53 3.54
C GLY A 219 -0.67 -12.39 3.83
N THR A 220 -1.70 -12.69 4.60
CA THR A 220 -2.72 -11.75 5.01
C THR A 220 -2.32 -11.07 6.32
N TYR A 221 -2.14 -9.77 6.24
CA TYR A 221 -1.89 -8.91 7.39
C TYR A 221 -3.23 -8.37 7.91
N ILE A 222 -3.64 -8.77 9.12
CA ILE A 222 -4.75 -8.12 9.80
C ILE A 222 -4.26 -6.87 10.55
N CYS A 223 -4.93 -5.75 10.32
CA CYS A 223 -4.59 -4.46 10.93
C CYS A 223 -5.59 -4.15 12.04
N MET A 224 -5.16 -4.23 13.29
CA MET A 224 -5.94 -3.84 14.46
C MET A 224 -5.78 -2.35 14.78
N GLU A 225 -6.68 -1.79 15.60
CA GLU A 225 -6.61 -0.38 16.00
C GLU A 225 -5.39 -0.09 16.89
N GLY A 226 -5.15 -0.90 17.91
CA GLY A 226 -4.21 -0.60 18.97
C GLY A 226 -4.74 0.51 19.92
N PRO A 227 -3.93 1.03 20.85
CA PRO A 227 -2.52 0.63 21.12
C PRO A 227 -2.37 -0.66 21.90
N GLN A 228 -3.45 -1.23 22.47
CA GLN A 228 -3.42 -2.53 23.14
C GLN A 228 -3.16 -3.63 22.12
N PHE A 229 -2.45 -4.67 22.56
CA PHE A 229 -2.31 -5.91 21.80
C PHE A 229 -3.60 -6.75 21.89
N SER A 230 -3.64 -7.86 21.14
CA SER A 230 -4.77 -8.77 21.12
C SER A 230 -5.08 -9.35 22.50
N THR A 231 -6.34 -9.55 22.80
CA THR A 231 -6.74 -10.53 23.81
C THR A 231 -6.52 -11.94 23.25
N LEU A 232 -6.37 -12.94 24.13
CA LEU A 232 -6.23 -14.34 23.71
C LEU A 232 -7.41 -14.80 22.84
N ALA A 233 -8.62 -14.34 23.15
CA ALA A 233 -9.82 -14.66 22.38
C ALA A 233 -9.76 -14.06 20.96
N GLU A 234 -9.28 -12.83 20.82
CA GLU A 234 -9.05 -12.20 19.51
C GLU A 234 -7.97 -12.93 18.72
N ALA A 235 -6.84 -13.28 19.34
CA ALA A 235 -5.78 -14.04 18.70
C ALA A 235 -6.28 -15.39 18.17
N HIS A 236 -7.04 -16.15 18.96
CA HIS A 236 -7.66 -17.40 18.51
C HIS A 236 -8.67 -17.19 17.37
N MET A 237 -9.49 -16.14 17.43
CA MET A 237 -10.42 -15.77 16.36
C MET A 237 -9.66 -15.44 15.06
N HIS A 238 -8.60 -14.66 15.14
CA HIS A 238 -7.80 -14.28 13.97
C HIS A 238 -7.13 -15.51 13.33
N ARG A 239 -6.61 -16.43 14.14
CA ARG A 239 -6.06 -17.71 13.67
C ARG A 239 -7.12 -18.59 13.02
N PHE A 240 -8.30 -18.71 13.62
CA PHE A 240 -9.42 -19.46 13.06
C PHE A 240 -9.86 -18.90 11.70
N LEU A 241 -9.86 -17.58 11.52
CA LEU A 241 -10.16 -16.91 10.26
C LEU A 241 -9.04 -17.03 9.22
N GLY A 242 -7.89 -17.56 9.59
CA GLY A 242 -6.82 -17.88 8.65
C GLY A 242 -5.88 -16.74 8.33
N PHE A 243 -5.79 -15.70 9.19
CA PHE A 243 -4.82 -14.62 9.00
C PHE A 243 -3.41 -15.06 9.38
N ASP A 244 -2.39 -14.39 8.81
CA ASP A 244 -1.01 -14.79 8.93
C ASP A 244 -0.23 -13.96 9.94
N VAL A 245 -0.36 -12.65 9.89
CA VAL A 245 0.30 -11.72 10.83
C VAL A 245 -0.66 -10.62 11.28
N ILE A 246 -0.37 -10.05 12.46
CA ILE A 246 -1.14 -8.95 13.04
C ILE A 246 -0.25 -7.75 13.33
N GLY A 247 -0.73 -6.56 12.98
CA GLY A 247 -0.09 -5.29 13.30
C GLY A 247 -1.09 -4.16 13.32
N MET A 248 -0.60 -2.89 13.31
CA MET A 248 -1.47 -1.75 13.62
C MET A 248 -1.53 -0.66 12.53
N THR A 249 -0.77 -0.74 11.42
CA THR A 249 -0.54 0.47 10.61
C THR A 249 -0.72 0.34 9.11
N ASN A 250 -0.38 -0.80 8.51
CA ASN A 250 -0.10 -0.90 7.07
C ASN A 250 -1.33 -0.72 6.17
N VAL A 251 -2.52 -1.17 6.58
CA VAL A 251 -3.72 -1.08 5.71
C VAL A 251 -4.10 0.36 5.39
N THR A 252 -3.97 1.28 6.37
CA THR A 252 -4.29 2.70 6.15
C THR A 252 -3.31 3.34 5.17
N GLU A 253 -2.02 3.00 5.28
CA GLU A 253 -0.99 3.44 4.32
C GLU A 253 -1.28 2.89 2.91
N ALA A 254 -1.59 1.60 2.80
CA ALA A 254 -1.88 0.95 1.52
C ALA A 254 -3.07 1.57 0.80
N LYS A 255 -4.17 1.85 1.52
CA LYS A 255 -5.36 2.53 0.97
C LYS A 255 -5.01 3.90 0.41
N LEU A 256 -4.31 4.73 1.19
CA LEU A 256 -3.92 6.07 0.79
C LEU A 256 -2.87 6.07 -0.33
N ALA A 257 -1.91 5.15 -0.30
CA ALA A 257 -0.94 4.99 -1.38
C ALA A 257 -1.63 4.62 -2.71
N ARG A 258 -2.65 3.74 -2.67
CA ARG A 258 -3.46 3.39 -3.84
C ARG A 258 -4.19 4.60 -4.40
N GLU A 259 -4.85 5.39 -3.56
CA GLU A 259 -5.52 6.63 -3.98
C GLU A 259 -4.56 7.70 -4.49
N ALA A 260 -3.32 7.73 -3.98
CA ALA A 260 -2.27 8.62 -4.46
C ALA A 260 -1.54 8.07 -5.70
N GLU A 261 -1.95 6.91 -6.23
CA GLU A 261 -1.31 6.24 -7.37
C GLU A 261 0.20 5.97 -7.16
N LEU A 262 0.54 5.55 -5.96
CA LEU A 262 1.89 5.14 -5.57
C LEU A 262 1.95 3.61 -5.50
N CYS A 263 3.04 3.02 -5.97
CA CYS A 263 3.33 1.63 -5.64
C CYS A 263 3.53 1.52 -4.13
N TYR A 264 2.89 0.54 -3.51
CA TYR A 264 3.04 0.27 -2.07
C TYR A 264 3.33 -1.21 -1.85
N SER A 265 4.29 -1.51 -1.01
CA SER A 265 4.50 -2.84 -0.45
C SER A 265 5.10 -2.73 0.94
N SER A 266 4.92 -3.76 1.76
CA SER A 266 5.40 -3.76 3.14
C SER A 266 6.21 -4.99 3.47
N ILE A 267 7.23 -4.80 4.31
CA ILE A 267 7.95 -5.83 5.02
C ILE A 267 7.40 -5.87 6.44
N ALA A 268 6.74 -6.96 6.78
CA ALA A 268 6.30 -7.25 8.13
C ALA A 268 7.40 -8.06 8.84
N MET A 269 8.05 -7.46 9.82
CA MET A 269 9.09 -8.08 10.64
C MET A 269 8.43 -8.80 11.81
N ILE A 270 8.51 -10.12 11.84
CA ILE A 270 7.86 -10.92 12.88
C ILE A 270 8.67 -10.82 14.16
N THR A 271 8.09 -10.31 15.24
CA THR A 271 8.75 -10.12 16.53
C THR A 271 8.36 -11.17 17.56
N ASP A 272 7.17 -11.74 17.43
CA ASP A 272 6.55 -12.63 18.41
C ASP A 272 5.43 -13.46 17.77
N TYR A 273 4.83 -14.37 18.52
CA TYR A 273 3.66 -15.17 18.13
C TYR A 273 2.33 -14.58 18.65
N ASP A 274 2.22 -13.26 18.73
CA ASP A 274 1.10 -12.61 19.41
C ASP A 274 0.92 -13.18 20.85
N CYS A 275 -0.29 -13.43 21.34
CA CYS A 275 -0.51 -13.98 22.68
C CYS A 275 -1.04 -15.43 22.67
N TRP A 276 -1.06 -16.11 21.52
CA TRP A 276 -1.73 -17.41 21.38
C TRP A 276 -0.82 -18.62 21.59
N HIS A 277 0.51 -18.49 21.50
CA HIS A 277 1.43 -19.62 21.46
C HIS A 277 1.71 -20.17 22.85
N PRO A 278 1.42 -21.44 23.13
CA PRO A 278 1.50 -21.99 24.50
C PRO A 278 2.93 -22.15 25.05
N GLY A 279 3.94 -22.16 24.19
CA GLY A 279 5.35 -22.25 24.58
C GLY A 279 6.07 -20.91 24.78
N HIS A 280 5.40 -19.84 24.48
CA HIS A 280 5.87 -18.48 24.71
C HIS A 280 4.91 -17.84 25.73
N GLU A 281 5.20 -17.99 27.04
CA GLU A 281 4.57 -17.17 28.07
C GLU A 281 4.59 -15.73 27.60
N SER A 282 3.50 -14.98 27.82
CA SER A 282 3.25 -13.63 27.33
C SER A 282 4.55 -12.86 27.15
N VAL A 283 4.96 -12.71 25.90
CA VAL A 283 6.29 -12.28 25.44
C VAL A 283 6.72 -11.08 26.26
N THR A 284 7.78 -11.23 27.06
CA THR A 284 8.25 -10.12 27.89
C THR A 284 8.68 -8.98 26.98
N GLY A 285 8.38 -7.74 27.37
CA GLY A 285 8.77 -6.56 26.60
C GLY A 285 10.27 -6.56 26.20
N ALA A 286 11.13 -7.19 27.03
CA ALA A 286 12.56 -7.32 26.76
C ALA A 286 12.86 -8.25 25.56
N GLN A 287 12.16 -9.38 25.42
CA GLN A 287 12.32 -10.30 24.28
C GLN A 287 11.83 -9.68 22.98
N ILE A 288 10.66 -9.00 23.00
CA ILE A 288 10.16 -8.24 21.84
C ILE A 288 11.20 -7.21 21.42
N VAL A 289 11.78 -6.46 22.34
CA VAL A 289 12.78 -5.42 22.05
C VAL A 289 14.05 -6.04 21.45
N ALA A 290 14.54 -7.18 21.96
CA ALA A 290 15.72 -7.84 21.41
C ALA A 290 15.49 -8.31 19.97
N THR A 291 14.39 -9.02 19.71
CA THR A 291 14.01 -9.46 18.34
C THR A 291 13.76 -8.26 17.42
N LEU A 292 13.12 -7.22 17.93
CA LEU A 292 12.86 -5.99 17.17
C LEU A 292 14.17 -5.32 16.72
N ASN A 293 15.17 -5.23 17.59
CA ASN A 293 16.46 -4.62 17.25
C ASN A 293 17.20 -5.43 16.18
N GLN A 294 17.25 -6.76 16.32
CA GLN A 294 17.84 -7.63 15.29
C GLN A 294 17.10 -7.52 13.95
N ASN A 295 15.78 -7.53 14.00
CA ASN A 295 14.95 -7.36 12.81
C ASN A 295 15.16 -6.00 12.14
N ALA A 296 15.33 -4.93 12.95
CA ALA A 296 15.60 -3.60 12.42
C ALA A 296 16.96 -3.51 11.71
N GLU A 297 17.99 -4.20 12.22
CA GLU A 297 19.28 -4.30 11.55
C GLU A 297 19.18 -5.07 10.23
N ASN A 298 18.52 -6.22 10.23
CA ASN A 298 18.24 -6.99 9.01
C ASN A 298 17.46 -6.15 7.99
N ALA A 299 16.43 -5.42 8.43
CA ALA A 299 15.65 -4.55 7.57
C ALA A 299 16.47 -3.42 6.94
N GLN A 300 17.47 -2.86 7.64
CA GLN A 300 18.39 -1.87 7.07
C GLN A 300 19.18 -2.44 5.87
N HIS A 301 19.67 -3.67 5.99
CA HIS A 301 20.38 -4.35 4.90
C HIS A 301 19.45 -4.66 3.73
N VAL A 302 18.28 -5.22 4.02
CA VAL A 302 17.24 -5.53 3.02
C VAL A 302 16.78 -4.27 2.28
N LEU A 303 16.55 -3.16 2.98
CA LEU A 303 16.13 -1.90 2.36
C LEU A 303 17.20 -1.34 1.41
N ARG A 304 18.48 -1.41 1.79
CA ARG A 304 19.57 -0.98 0.90
C ARG A 304 19.60 -1.83 -0.38
N GLU A 305 19.55 -3.14 -0.24
CA GLU A 305 19.53 -4.06 -1.38
C GLU A 305 18.27 -3.85 -2.24
N ALA A 306 17.10 -3.67 -1.63
CA ALA A 306 15.88 -3.38 -2.34
C ALA A 306 15.97 -2.06 -3.13
N VAL A 307 16.51 -1.00 -2.54
CA VAL A 307 16.72 0.28 -3.24
C VAL A 307 17.65 0.09 -4.43
N LYS A 308 18.77 -0.64 -4.27
CA LYS A 308 19.69 -0.97 -5.35
C LYS A 308 19.01 -1.75 -6.48
N ALA A 309 18.27 -2.81 -6.14
CA ALA A 309 17.56 -3.69 -7.08
C ALA A 309 16.30 -3.06 -7.70
N MET A 310 15.82 -1.90 -7.19
CA MET A 310 14.60 -1.27 -7.65
C MET A 310 14.71 -0.86 -9.12
N PRO A 311 13.87 -1.35 -10.04
CA PRO A 311 13.91 -0.93 -11.44
C PRO A 311 13.48 0.53 -11.58
N ASP A 312 14.06 1.24 -12.56
CA ASP A 312 13.65 2.62 -12.87
C ASP A 312 12.27 2.65 -13.52
N GLU A 313 11.94 1.64 -14.33
CA GLU A 313 10.67 1.52 -15.01
C GLU A 313 9.59 0.84 -14.17
N HIS A 314 8.34 1.27 -14.39
CA HIS A 314 7.15 0.69 -13.77
C HIS A 314 6.44 -0.24 -14.74
N HIS A 315 6.39 -1.54 -14.44
CA HIS A 315 5.60 -2.53 -15.19
C HIS A 315 4.29 -2.90 -14.48
N CYS A 316 3.84 -2.05 -13.56
CA CYS A 316 2.61 -2.24 -12.78
C CYS A 316 1.53 -1.20 -13.17
N LYS A 317 0.29 -1.45 -12.72
CA LYS A 317 -0.86 -0.57 -12.99
C LYS A 317 -1.09 0.49 -11.91
N CYS A 318 -0.19 0.62 -10.91
CA CYS A 318 -0.42 1.49 -9.75
C CYS A 318 -0.59 2.96 -10.12
N ALA A 319 0.21 3.47 -11.07
CA ALA A 319 0.15 4.87 -11.53
C ALA A 319 -1.14 5.26 -12.31
N GLY A 320 -2.01 4.29 -12.56
CA GLY A 320 -3.32 4.49 -13.24
C GLY A 320 -4.52 4.10 -12.36
N ALA A 321 -4.33 3.96 -11.04
CA ALA A 321 -5.39 3.49 -10.14
C ALA A 321 -6.65 4.36 -10.12
N LEU A 322 -6.52 5.65 -10.46
CA LEU A 322 -7.65 6.60 -10.51
C LEU A 322 -8.28 6.73 -11.90
N ALA A 323 -7.75 6.12 -12.95
CA ALA A 323 -8.20 6.35 -14.33
C ALA A 323 -9.71 6.15 -14.52
N HIS A 324 -10.32 5.22 -13.77
CA HIS A 324 -11.75 4.92 -13.82
C HIS A 324 -12.41 4.95 -12.42
N ALA A 325 -11.73 5.50 -11.42
CA ALA A 325 -12.18 5.49 -10.04
C ALA A 325 -12.97 6.75 -9.64
N LEU A 326 -12.76 7.87 -10.33
CA LEU A 326 -13.38 9.15 -10.04
C LEU A 326 -14.85 9.15 -10.54
N ILE A 327 -15.82 9.24 -9.62
CA ILE A 327 -17.26 9.11 -9.92
C ILE A 327 -17.92 10.47 -10.08
N THR A 328 -17.51 11.46 -9.28
CA THR A 328 -18.14 12.80 -9.32
C THR A 328 -17.84 13.50 -10.65
N ASP A 329 -18.88 14.11 -11.27
CA ASP A 329 -18.70 14.98 -12.45
C ASP A 329 -17.66 16.06 -12.12
N PRO A 330 -16.60 16.20 -12.93
CA PRO A 330 -15.55 17.19 -12.71
C PRO A 330 -16.04 18.63 -12.57
N LYS A 331 -17.19 18.97 -13.19
CA LYS A 331 -17.80 20.31 -13.11
C LYS A 331 -18.40 20.60 -11.73
N LEU A 332 -18.80 19.57 -11.00
CA LEU A 332 -19.42 19.68 -9.68
C LEU A 332 -18.40 19.64 -8.54
N VAL A 333 -17.13 19.27 -8.82
CA VAL A 333 -16.08 19.21 -7.80
C VAL A 333 -15.67 20.63 -7.40
N PRO A 334 -15.77 20.98 -6.08
CA PRO A 334 -15.41 22.31 -5.60
C PRO A 334 -13.95 22.68 -5.91
N ALA A 335 -13.70 23.93 -6.31
CA ALA A 335 -12.35 24.43 -6.64
C ALA A 335 -11.35 24.23 -5.48
N ALA A 336 -11.79 24.41 -4.24
CA ALA A 336 -10.98 24.16 -3.05
C ALA A 336 -10.53 22.68 -2.94
N THR A 337 -11.42 21.73 -3.27
CA THR A 337 -11.13 20.30 -3.30
C THR A 337 -10.16 19.96 -4.43
N LYS A 338 -10.35 20.49 -5.64
CA LYS A 338 -9.41 20.34 -6.75
C LYS A 338 -8.03 20.85 -6.37
N LYS A 339 -7.94 22.05 -5.81
CA LYS A 339 -6.66 22.64 -5.35
C LYS A 339 -5.99 21.78 -4.27
N ARG A 340 -6.76 21.32 -3.27
CA ARG A 340 -6.25 20.46 -2.19
C ARG A 340 -5.69 19.13 -2.71
N LEU A 341 -6.32 18.54 -3.70
CA LEU A 341 -5.97 17.23 -4.25
C LEU A 341 -5.19 17.29 -5.56
N ALA A 342 -4.76 18.46 -6.02
CA ALA A 342 -4.06 18.63 -7.29
C ALA A 342 -2.89 17.66 -7.54
N PRO A 343 -2.01 17.32 -6.57
CA PRO A 343 -0.94 16.34 -6.77
C PRO A 343 -1.45 14.92 -7.05
N ILE A 344 -2.69 14.60 -6.70
CA ILE A 344 -3.31 13.29 -6.85
C ILE A 344 -4.18 13.24 -8.11
N ILE A 345 -5.12 14.21 -8.23
CA ILE A 345 -6.14 14.18 -9.28
C ILE A 345 -5.86 15.10 -10.47
N GLY A 346 -4.82 15.96 -10.40
CA GLY A 346 -4.61 17.03 -11.37
C GLY A 346 -4.47 16.57 -12.83
N LYS A 347 -4.00 15.34 -13.08
CA LYS A 347 -3.96 14.77 -14.44
C LYS A 347 -5.33 14.34 -14.97
N TYR A 348 -6.34 14.21 -14.10
CA TYR A 348 -7.71 13.81 -14.45
C TYR A 348 -8.68 15.00 -14.42
N MET A 349 -8.37 16.01 -13.61
CA MET A 349 -9.21 17.18 -13.36
C MET A 349 -8.33 18.44 -13.36
N PRO A 350 -7.82 18.86 -14.54
CA PRO A 350 -6.92 20.01 -14.67
C PRO A 350 -7.57 21.33 -14.25
#